data_34c13b5ca54bd2be22edf904f0b2c9b9
#
_entry.id   34c13b5ca54bd2be22edf904f0b2c9b9
#
_cell.length_a   1.000
_cell.length_b   1.000
_cell.length_c   1.000
_cell.angle_alpha   90.00
_cell.angle_beta   90.00
_cell.angle_gamma   90.00
#
_symmetry.space_group_name_H-M   'P 1'
#
loop_
_entity.id
_entity.type
_entity.pdbx_description
1 polymer ?
#
loop_
_entity_poly.entity_id
_entity_poly.type
_entity_poly.pdbx_seq_one_letter_code
_entity_poly.pdbx_strand_id
1 'polypeptide(L)'
;MRINYKKXFNLRKLLSDPKKLFSVLIFTLVVVFIQNYIAQNSSFEGKVVRIIDGDTIEVNHENKLARIRFFGIDAPELKQSFGKQSKEALSRILSGKQVEIIYKNKDTYGRIVAIVKLNDVDINRFLVSKGYAWADTYYSNAYIKEQENAKKNHLGLWKEGDPIEPYKWRKHNKF
;
A
#
# COMPACT_ATOMS: atom_id res chain seq x y z
N MET A 1 -19.07 -34.81 44.41
CA MET A 1 -17.80 -34.23 43.92
C MET A 1 -18.02 -32.71 43.70
N ARG A 2 -17.55 -31.85 44.61
CA ARG A 2 -17.71 -30.38 44.47
C ARG A 2 -16.52 -29.82 43.72
N ILE A 3 -16.74 -29.40 42.49
CA ILE A 3 -15.74 -28.71 41.70
C ILE A 3 -15.62 -27.26 42.19
N ASN A 4 -14.50 -26.93 42.77
CA ASN A 4 -14.29 -25.62 43.40
C ASN A 4 -13.79 -24.61 42.33
N TYR A 5 -14.72 -23.86 41.74
CA TYR A 5 -14.44 -22.86 40.71
C TYR A 5 -14.15 -21.47 41.32
N LYS A 6 -13.07 -21.30 42.06
CA LYS A 6 -12.65 -19.95 42.45
C LYS A 6 -11.12 -19.84 42.59
N LYS A 7 -10.42 -19.82 41.46
CA LYS A 7 -9.15 -19.12 41.46
C LYS A 7 -9.32 -17.84 40.64
N UNK A 8 -9.79 -16.91 41.06
CA UNK A 8 -9.88 -15.86 40.54
C UNK A 8 -8.75 -15.37 40.26
N PHE A 9 -8.60 -14.81 39.32
CA PHE A 9 -7.45 -14.11 38.88
C PHE A 9 -7.19 -12.91 39.81
N ASN A 10 -6.17 -12.99 40.61
CA ASN A 10 -5.86 -11.96 41.60
C ASN A 10 -4.88 -10.95 40.99
N LEU A 11 -5.41 -9.86 40.42
CA LEU A 11 -4.67 -8.81 39.77
C LEU A 11 -3.60 -8.15 40.70
N ARG A 12 -3.95 -8.00 41.99
CA ARG A 12 -3.01 -7.45 42.99
C ARG A 12 -1.78 -8.34 43.17
N LYS A 13 -1.97 -9.67 43.19
CA LYS A 13 -0.85 -10.66 43.27
C LYS A 13 0.02 -10.64 42.01
N LEU A 14 -0.57 -10.35 40.86
CA LEU A 14 0.18 -10.22 39.60
C LEU A 14 1.04 -8.94 39.64
N LEU A 15 0.44 -7.83 40.05
CA LEU A 15 1.12 -6.52 40.09
C LEU A 15 2.20 -6.43 41.17
N SER A 16 2.10 -7.24 42.26
CA SER A 16 3.10 -7.26 43.34
C SER A 16 4.31 -8.15 43.06
N ASP A 17 4.27 -8.98 42.02
CA ASP A 17 5.37 -9.88 41.67
C ASP A 17 6.06 -9.36 40.39
N PRO A 18 7.25 -8.73 40.51
CA PRO A 18 7.90 -8.11 39.35
C PRO A 18 8.26 -9.11 38.25
N LYS A 19 8.53 -10.38 38.59
CA LYS A 19 8.83 -11.41 37.59
C LYS A 19 7.59 -11.74 36.74
N LYS A 20 6.44 -11.88 37.38
CA LYS A 20 5.17 -12.14 36.69
C LYS A 20 4.75 -10.95 35.84
N LEU A 21 4.88 -9.74 36.38
CA LEU A 21 4.59 -8.52 35.64
C LEU A 21 5.44 -8.41 34.36
N PHE A 22 6.74 -8.68 34.48
CA PHE A 22 7.69 -8.69 33.37
C PHE A 22 7.31 -9.73 32.31
N SER A 23 6.93 -10.96 32.76
CA SER A 23 6.50 -12.02 31.84
C SER A 23 5.23 -11.66 31.07
N VAL A 24 4.26 -11.03 31.74
CA VAL A 24 3.03 -10.56 31.10
C VAL A 24 3.35 -9.46 30.08
N LEU A 25 4.23 -8.54 30.43
CA LEU A 25 4.64 -7.46 29.52
C LEU A 25 5.29 -8.01 28.26
N ILE A 26 6.26 -8.94 28.40
CA ILE A 26 6.91 -9.59 27.26
C ILE A 26 5.86 -10.31 26.39
N PHE A 27 4.98 -11.10 27.02
CA PHE A 27 3.94 -11.82 26.28
C PHE A 27 3.06 -10.87 25.48
N THR A 28 2.64 -9.76 26.10
CA THR A 28 1.82 -8.73 25.42
C THR A 28 2.57 -8.14 24.22
N LEU A 29 3.85 -7.80 24.40
CA LEU A 29 4.70 -7.26 23.32
C LEU A 29 4.83 -8.25 22.16
N VAL A 30 5.03 -9.54 22.47
CA VAL A 30 5.12 -10.61 21.47
C VAL A 30 3.79 -10.73 20.70
N VAL A 31 2.66 -10.72 21.41
CA VAL A 31 1.34 -10.82 20.79
C VAL A 31 1.10 -9.61 19.85
N VAL A 32 1.39 -8.40 20.33
CA VAL A 32 1.28 -7.18 19.51
C VAL A 32 2.18 -7.25 18.28
N PHE A 33 3.43 -7.72 18.46
CA PHE A 33 4.37 -7.88 17.35
C PHE A 33 3.85 -8.88 16.30
N ILE A 34 3.33 -10.03 16.75
CA ILE A 34 2.75 -11.05 15.85
C ILE A 34 1.53 -10.48 15.11
N GLN A 35 0.64 -9.78 15.81
CA GLN A 35 -0.54 -9.15 15.21
C GLN A 35 -0.14 -8.14 14.14
N ASN A 36 0.84 -7.29 14.42
CA ASN A 36 1.36 -6.30 13.46
C ASN A 36 2.02 -6.99 12.25
N TYR A 37 2.80 -8.04 12.49
CA TYR A 37 3.45 -8.82 11.43
C TYR A 37 2.42 -9.45 10.48
N ILE A 38 1.37 -10.07 11.05
CA ILE A 38 0.28 -10.67 10.25
C ILE A 38 -0.47 -9.57 9.47
N ALA A 39 -0.79 -8.45 10.10
CA ALA A 39 -1.49 -7.34 9.46
C ALA A 39 -0.69 -6.76 8.28
N GLN A 40 0.62 -6.59 8.45
CA GLN A 40 1.50 -6.05 7.41
C GLN A 40 1.67 -6.99 6.20
N ASN A 41 1.47 -8.29 6.40
CA ASN A 41 1.62 -9.30 5.34
C ASN A 41 0.28 -9.82 4.82
N SER A 42 -0.82 -9.18 5.19
CA SER A 42 -2.14 -9.60 4.70
C SER A 42 -2.30 -9.26 3.22
N SER A 43 -2.83 -10.20 2.45
CA SER A 43 -3.24 -9.97 1.07
C SER A 43 -4.67 -10.48 0.84
N PHE A 44 -5.33 -9.92 -0.16
CA PHE A 44 -6.64 -10.36 -0.61
C PHE A 44 -6.75 -10.17 -2.12
N GLU A 45 -7.66 -10.88 -2.74
CA GLU A 45 -7.94 -10.74 -4.16
C GLU A 45 -9.13 -9.82 -4.40
N GLY A 46 -9.06 -9.05 -5.50
CA GLY A 46 -10.16 -8.20 -5.92
C GLY A 46 -10.22 -8.04 -7.42
N LYS A 47 -11.43 -7.95 -7.95
CA LYS A 47 -11.64 -7.67 -9.38
C LYS A 47 -11.60 -6.16 -9.60
N VAL A 48 -10.73 -5.69 -10.48
CA VAL A 48 -10.62 -4.27 -10.84
C VAL A 48 -11.88 -3.86 -11.59
N VAL A 49 -12.63 -2.92 -11.04
CA VAL A 49 -13.89 -2.43 -11.62
C VAL A 49 -13.74 -1.02 -12.20
N ARG A 50 -12.77 -0.25 -11.72
CA ARG A 50 -12.53 1.10 -12.23
C ARG A 50 -11.08 1.52 -12.04
N ILE A 51 -10.52 2.20 -13.04
CA ILE A 51 -9.23 2.90 -12.94
C ILE A 51 -9.55 4.38 -12.69
N ILE A 52 -9.09 4.92 -11.57
CA ILE A 52 -9.33 6.33 -11.19
C ILE A 52 -8.33 7.24 -11.91
N ASP A 53 -7.04 6.92 -11.74
CA ASP A 53 -5.91 7.66 -12.31
C ASP A 53 -4.74 6.70 -12.54
N GLY A 54 -3.50 7.19 -12.61
CA GLY A 54 -2.31 6.38 -12.91
C GLY A 54 -1.79 5.51 -11.77
N ASP A 55 -2.32 5.66 -10.55
CA ASP A 55 -1.89 4.90 -9.36
C ASP A 55 -3.03 4.60 -8.37
N THR A 56 -4.27 4.79 -8.79
CA THR A 56 -5.44 4.54 -7.94
C THR A 56 -6.50 3.76 -8.71
N ILE A 57 -6.94 2.64 -8.13
CA ILE A 57 -7.98 1.79 -8.71
C ILE A 57 -9.11 1.55 -7.70
N GLU A 58 -10.27 1.11 -8.19
CA GLU A 58 -11.32 0.51 -7.37
C GLU A 58 -11.42 -0.97 -7.71
N VAL A 59 -11.48 -1.80 -6.67
CA VAL A 59 -11.67 -3.24 -6.79
C VAL A 59 -12.94 -3.68 -6.08
N ASN A 60 -13.58 -4.72 -6.59
CA ASN A 60 -14.64 -5.44 -5.89
C ASN A 60 -14.02 -6.66 -5.20
N HIS A 61 -14.15 -6.70 -3.88
CA HIS A 61 -13.74 -7.82 -3.03
C HIS A 61 -14.95 -8.23 -2.18
N GLU A 62 -15.42 -9.45 -2.31
CA GLU A 62 -16.58 -9.98 -1.58
C GLU A 62 -17.82 -9.06 -1.66
N ASN A 63 -18.12 -8.55 -2.84
CA ASN A 63 -19.24 -7.63 -3.13
C ASN A 63 -19.12 -6.26 -2.42
N LYS A 64 -17.94 -5.91 -1.96
CA LYS A 64 -17.62 -4.57 -1.40
C LYS A 64 -16.62 -3.86 -2.29
N LEU A 65 -16.85 -2.59 -2.52
CA LEU A 65 -15.90 -1.75 -3.27
C LEU A 65 -14.81 -1.23 -2.32
N ALA A 66 -13.56 -1.40 -2.74
CA ALA A 66 -12.40 -0.86 -2.04
C ALA A 66 -11.58 0.00 -2.99
N ARG A 67 -11.18 1.19 -2.53
CA ARG A 67 -10.28 2.07 -3.28
C ARG A 67 -8.85 1.78 -2.86
N ILE A 68 -8.00 1.47 -3.86
CA ILE A 68 -6.61 1.05 -3.66
C ILE A 68 -5.69 2.13 -4.23
N ARG A 69 -4.83 2.71 -3.39
CA ARG A 69 -3.73 3.62 -3.77
C ARG A 69 -2.45 2.80 -3.81
N PHE A 70 -1.74 2.87 -4.91
CA PHE A 70 -0.51 2.08 -5.11
C PHE A 70 0.60 2.60 -4.19
N PHE A 71 1.17 1.70 -3.40
CA PHE A 71 2.23 2.00 -2.43
C PHE A 71 3.54 2.38 -3.11
N GLY A 72 4.19 3.41 -2.61
CA GLY A 72 5.57 3.78 -2.99
C GLY A 72 5.72 4.37 -4.39
N ILE A 73 4.61 4.74 -5.04
CA ILE A 73 4.64 5.42 -6.36
C ILE A 73 3.71 6.64 -6.36
N ASP A 74 3.96 7.58 -7.27
CA ASP A 74 3.13 8.76 -7.46
C ASP A 74 3.00 9.02 -8.97
N ALA A 75 1.82 8.82 -9.53
CA ALA A 75 1.58 9.03 -10.96
C ALA A 75 1.20 10.49 -11.23
N PRO A 76 1.50 11.01 -12.44
CA PRO A 76 1.03 12.33 -12.82
C PRO A 76 -0.50 12.44 -12.71
N GLU A 77 -0.97 13.57 -12.20
CA GLU A 77 -2.40 13.86 -12.06
C GLU A 77 -3.07 13.89 -13.44
N LEU A 78 -4.38 13.63 -13.50
CA LEU A 78 -5.11 13.56 -14.79
C LEU A 78 -4.99 14.84 -15.63
N LYS A 79 -4.86 16.00 -14.98
CA LYS A 79 -4.69 17.29 -15.65
C LYS A 79 -3.22 17.68 -15.84
N GLN A 80 -2.29 16.88 -15.32
CA GLN A 80 -0.86 17.09 -15.49
C GLN A 80 -0.42 16.46 -16.82
N SER A 81 0.67 16.99 -17.37
CA SER A 81 1.33 16.36 -18.54
C SER A 81 1.59 14.88 -18.23
N PHE A 82 1.31 14.00 -19.19
CA PHE A 82 1.45 12.55 -19.10
C PHE A 82 0.43 11.86 -18.17
N GLY A 83 -0.47 12.58 -17.48
CA GLY A 83 -1.44 11.97 -16.56
C GLY A 83 -2.43 11.03 -17.25
N LYS A 84 -2.95 11.45 -18.41
CA LYS A 84 -3.86 10.60 -19.22
C LYS A 84 -3.15 9.34 -19.70
N GLN A 85 -1.91 9.46 -20.19
CA GLN A 85 -1.11 8.33 -20.66
C GLN A 85 -0.83 7.32 -19.55
N SER A 86 -0.54 7.82 -18.33
CA SER A 86 -0.32 7.00 -17.15
C SER A 86 -1.60 6.19 -16.81
N LYS A 87 -2.75 6.85 -16.74
CA LYS A 87 -4.06 6.19 -16.52
C LYS A 87 -4.38 5.16 -17.62
N GLU A 88 -4.16 5.51 -18.88
CA GLU A 88 -4.42 4.60 -20.01
C GLU A 88 -3.52 3.36 -19.95
N ALA A 89 -2.24 3.53 -19.59
CA ALA A 89 -1.31 2.42 -19.40
C ALA A 89 -1.84 1.47 -18.32
N LEU A 90 -2.21 2.01 -17.16
CA LEU A 90 -2.78 1.21 -16.08
C LEU A 90 -4.10 0.52 -16.50
N SER A 91 -4.94 1.24 -17.24
CA SER A 91 -6.22 0.71 -17.74
C SER A 91 -6.02 -0.49 -18.68
N ARG A 92 -5.06 -0.40 -19.61
CA ARG A 92 -4.73 -1.52 -20.52
C ARG A 92 -4.26 -2.77 -19.77
N ILE A 93 -3.61 -2.59 -18.63
CA ILE A 93 -3.05 -3.71 -17.85
C ILE A 93 -4.12 -4.34 -16.95
N LEU A 94 -4.92 -3.52 -16.24
CA LEU A 94 -5.70 -3.97 -15.10
C LEU A 94 -7.22 -3.97 -15.29
N SER A 95 -7.78 -3.30 -16.31
CA SER A 95 -9.25 -3.21 -16.42
C SER A 95 -9.89 -4.60 -16.47
N GLY A 96 -10.81 -4.86 -15.54
CA GLY A 96 -11.56 -6.11 -15.44
C GLY A 96 -10.77 -7.31 -14.92
N LYS A 97 -9.50 -7.13 -14.59
CA LYS A 97 -8.62 -8.23 -14.13
C LYS A 97 -8.84 -8.51 -12.64
N GLN A 98 -8.58 -9.76 -12.27
CA GLN A 98 -8.44 -10.17 -10.86
C GLN A 98 -7.00 -9.89 -10.44
N VAL A 99 -6.82 -9.20 -9.32
CA VAL A 99 -5.49 -8.80 -8.81
C VAL A 99 -5.35 -9.18 -7.36
N GLU A 100 -4.11 -9.46 -6.95
CA GLU A 100 -3.74 -9.60 -5.54
C GLU A 100 -3.39 -8.21 -4.98
N ILE A 101 -3.98 -7.87 -3.85
CA ILE A 101 -3.77 -6.61 -3.12
C ILE A 101 -2.98 -6.94 -1.85
N ILE A 102 -1.69 -6.60 -1.82
CA ILE A 102 -0.83 -6.78 -0.63
C ILE A 102 -0.91 -5.50 0.21
N TYR A 103 -1.65 -5.59 1.29
CA TYR A 103 -1.93 -4.48 2.19
C TYR A 103 -0.65 -3.92 2.83
N LYS A 104 -0.52 -2.61 2.87
CA LYS A 104 0.53 -1.89 3.60
C LYS A 104 -0.04 -1.06 4.74
N ASN A 105 -0.96 -0.16 4.45
CA ASN A 105 -1.65 0.65 5.46
C ASN A 105 -2.96 1.20 4.89
N LYS A 106 -3.62 2.05 5.65
CA LYS A 106 -4.78 2.83 5.20
C LYS A 106 -4.45 4.31 5.34
N ASP A 107 -4.74 5.10 4.32
CA ASP A 107 -4.44 6.52 4.36
C ASP A 107 -5.56 7.33 5.03
N THR A 108 -5.32 8.63 5.21
CA THR A 108 -6.26 9.55 5.87
C THR A 108 -7.56 9.76 5.07
N TYR A 109 -7.58 9.39 3.78
CA TYR A 109 -8.77 9.47 2.91
C TYR A 109 -9.56 8.16 2.88
N GLY A 110 -9.15 7.16 3.66
CA GLY A 110 -9.82 5.87 3.75
C GLY A 110 -9.42 4.88 2.65
N ARG A 111 -8.45 5.21 1.77
CA ARG A 111 -7.97 4.30 0.73
C ARG A 111 -7.03 3.26 1.34
N ILE A 112 -7.07 2.04 0.83
CA ILE A 112 -6.08 1.00 1.13
C ILE A 112 -4.83 1.31 0.33
N VAL A 113 -3.70 1.49 0.99
CA VAL A 113 -2.39 1.66 0.35
C VAL A 113 -1.77 0.26 0.23
N ALA A 114 -1.42 -0.13 -1.00
CA ALA A 114 -1.04 -1.53 -1.27
C ALA A 114 -0.06 -1.68 -2.43
N ILE A 115 0.65 -2.81 -2.44
CA ILE A 115 1.29 -3.32 -3.66
C ILE A 115 0.23 -4.14 -4.39
N VAL A 116 0.04 -3.87 -5.68
CA VAL A 116 -0.94 -4.56 -6.54
C VAL A 116 -0.16 -5.52 -7.45
N LYS A 117 -0.55 -6.80 -7.44
CA LYS A 117 0.05 -7.80 -8.32
C LYS A 117 -0.97 -8.37 -9.31
N LEU A 118 -0.50 -8.61 -10.51
CA LEU A 118 -1.23 -9.36 -11.54
C LEU A 118 -0.33 -10.52 -11.98
N ASN A 119 -0.77 -11.77 -11.76
CA ASN A 119 0.02 -12.98 -12.09
C ASN A 119 1.45 -12.88 -11.53
N ASP A 120 1.58 -12.57 -10.25
CA ASP A 120 2.84 -12.39 -9.50
C ASP A 120 3.68 -11.17 -9.91
N VAL A 121 3.31 -10.44 -10.96
CA VAL A 121 4.02 -9.23 -11.39
C VAL A 121 3.59 -8.05 -10.50
N ASP A 122 4.56 -7.40 -9.84
CA ASP A 122 4.36 -6.15 -9.10
C ASP A 122 4.06 -5.01 -10.09
N ILE A 123 2.81 -4.57 -10.15
CA ILE A 123 2.35 -3.53 -11.09
C ILE A 123 2.87 -2.14 -10.68
N ASN A 124 3.04 -1.89 -9.37
CA ASN A 124 3.66 -0.65 -8.90
C ASN A 124 5.06 -0.50 -9.51
N ARG A 125 5.88 -1.54 -9.38
CA ARG A 125 7.23 -1.64 -9.96
C ARG A 125 7.21 -1.48 -11.48
N PHE A 126 6.28 -2.17 -12.14
CA PHE A 126 6.13 -2.11 -13.60
C PHE A 126 5.88 -0.66 -14.06
N LEU A 127 4.96 0.06 -13.42
CA LEU A 127 4.61 1.44 -13.80
C LEU A 127 5.83 2.37 -13.70
N VAL A 128 6.61 2.26 -12.62
CA VAL A 128 7.83 3.06 -12.44
C VAL A 128 8.88 2.67 -13.50
N SER A 129 9.08 1.36 -13.72
CA SER A 129 10.10 0.86 -14.68
C SER A 129 9.83 1.31 -16.12
N LYS A 130 8.55 1.56 -16.46
CA LYS A 130 8.15 2.05 -17.81
C LYS A 130 7.99 3.57 -17.87
N GLY A 131 8.24 4.27 -16.75
CA GLY A 131 8.09 5.72 -16.69
C GLY A 131 6.62 6.17 -16.72
N TYR A 132 5.70 5.39 -16.19
CA TYR A 132 4.29 5.79 -16.03
C TYR A 132 4.00 6.42 -14.67
N ALA A 133 4.91 6.27 -13.71
CA ALA A 133 4.81 6.86 -12.38
C ALA A 133 6.22 7.17 -11.84
N TRP A 134 6.28 8.09 -10.89
CA TRP A 134 7.46 8.38 -10.08
C TRP A 134 7.57 7.34 -8.95
N ALA A 135 8.78 7.03 -8.52
CA ALA A 135 9.01 6.39 -7.21
C ALA A 135 8.75 7.46 -6.12
N ASP A 136 7.86 7.16 -5.19
CA ASP A 136 7.54 8.06 -4.09
C ASP A 136 8.51 7.80 -2.93
N THR A 137 9.65 8.49 -2.96
CA THR A 137 10.75 8.30 -2.02
C THR A 137 10.44 8.79 -0.59
N TYR A 138 9.37 9.56 -0.42
CA TYR A 138 8.91 9.95 0.91
C TYR A 138 8.40 8.74 1.71
N TYR A 139 7.75 7.80 1.02
CA TYR A 139 7.15 6.63 1.66
C TYR A 139 7.98 5.36 1.51
N SER A 140 8.80 5.25 0.44
CA SER A 140 9.52 3.99 0.19
C SER A 140 10.65 4.17 -0.83
N ASN A 141 11.76 3.50 -0.58
CA ASN A 141 12.88 3.43 -1.51
C ASN A 141 12.78 2.22 -2.47
N ALA A 142 11.69 1.47 -2.44
CA ALA A 142 11.54 0.18 -3.13
C ALA A 142 11.67 0.26 -4.66
N TYR A 143 11.38 1.43 -5.25
CA TYR A 143 11.31 1.58 -6.71
C TYR A 143 12.30 2.62 -7.29
N ILE A 144 13.28 3.06 -6.50
CA ILE A 144 14.29 4.07 -6.93
C ILE A 144 15.08 3.56 -8.14
N LYS A 145 15.56 2.30 -8.09
CA LYS A 145 16.35 1.71 -9.18
C LYS A 145 15.58 1.66 -10.49
N GLU A 146 14.30 1.34 -10.43
CA GLU A 146 13.40 1.30 -11.58
C GLU A 146 13.25 2.70 -12.19
N GLN A 147 13.08 3.72 -11.34
CA GLN A 147 12.99 5.11 -11.80
C GLN A 147 14.31 5.59 -12.46
N GLU A 148 15.44 5.33 -11.83
CA GLU A 148 16.76 5.68 -12.39
C GLU A 148 16.96 5.04 -13.78
N ASN A 149 16.57 3.77 -13.89
CA ASN A 149 16.63 3.04 -15.15
C ASN A 149 15.69 3.65 -16.20
N ALA A 150 14.46 4.00 -15.81
CA ALA A 150 13.49 4.63 -16.71
C ALA A 150 13.99 6.00 -17.18
N LYS A 151 14.58 6.79 -16.29
CA LYS A 151 15.22 8.10 -16.63
C LYS A 151 16.36 7.91 -17.62
N LYS A 152 17.31 7.03 -17.32
CA LYS A 152 18.49 6.75 -18.16
C LYS A 152 18.10 6.33 -19.57
N ASN A 153 16.99 5.59 -19.71
CA ASN A 153 16.52 5.09 -21.01
C ASN A 153 15.41 5.95 -21.62
N HIS A 154 15.15 7.13 -21.08
CA HIS A 154 14.15 8.09 -21.58
C HIS A 154 12.78 7.44 -21.79
N LEU A 155 12.29 6.65 -20.81
CA LEU A 155 11.03 5.92 -20.92
C LEU A 155 9.85 6.75 -20.38
N GLY A 156 8.70 6.63 -21.04
CA GLY A 156 7.45 7.21 -20.58
C GLY A 156 7.54 8.72 -20.39
N LEU A 157 7.25 9.19 -19.18
CA LEU A 157 7.28 10.61 -18.81
C LEU A 157 8.67 11.26 -18.87
N TRP A 158 9.74 10.43 -18.94
CA TRP A 158 11.13 10.91 -19.04
C TRP A 158 11.60 11.18 -20.49
N LYS A 159 10.72 11.00 -21.49
CA LYS A 159 11.06 11.19 -22.91
C LYS A 159 11.39 12.64 -23.25
N GLU A 160 10.71 13.59 -22.64
CA GLU A 160 10.75 15.01 -23.00
C GLU A 160 11.41 15.89 -21.92
N GLY A 161 12.47 15.38 -21.30
CA GLY A 161 13.24 16.14 -20.31
C GLY A 161 12.84 15.86 -18.87
N ASP A 162 12.84 16.90 -18.03
CA ASP A 162 12.58 16.77 -16.58
C ASP A 162 11.11 17.10 -16.26
N PRO A 163 10.25 16.10 -16.15
CA PRO A 163 8.84 16.33 -15.83
C PRO A 163 8.68 16.80 -14.37
N ILE A 164 7.63 17.57 -14.12
CA ILE A 164 7.29 18.04 -12.77
C ILE A 164 6.78 16.86 -11.95
N GLU A 165 7.30 16.70 -10.74
CA GLU A 165 6.78 15.67 -9.78
C GLU A 165 5.31 15.95 -9.45
N PRO A 166 4.46 14.92 -9.35
CA PRO A 166 3.03 15.12 -9.05
C PRO A 166 2.80 15.90 -7.75
N TYR A 167 3.58 15.63 -6.71
CA TYR A 167 3.54 16.38 -5.44
C TYR A 167 3.77 17.88 -5.65
N LYS A 168 4.78 18.25 -6.46
CA LYS A 168 5.08 19.67 -6.78
C LYS A 168 3.95 20.27 -7.61
N TRP A 169 3.43 19.51 -8.58
CA TRP A 169 2.32 19.96 -9.41
C TRP A 169 1.07 20.24 -8.55
N ARG A 170 0.70 19.36 -7.61
CA ARG A 170 -0.43 19.56 -6.68
C ARG A 170 -0.27 20.83 -5.84
N LYS A 171 0.94 21.15 -5.40
CA LYS A 171 1.20 22.39 -4.62
C LYS A 171 0.87 23.68 -5.41
N HIS A 172 1.16 23.67 -6.71
CA HIS A 172 0.95 24.85 -7.58
C HIS A 172 -0.45 24.91 -8.18
N ASN A 173 -1.18 23.79 -8.19
CA ASN A 173 -2.50 23.68 -8.83
C ASN A 173 -3.54 23.21 -7.79
N LYS A 174 -3.71 23.99 -6.73
CA LYS A 174 -4.73 23.71 -5.71
C LYS A 174 -6.13 23.84 -6.33
N PHE A 175 -6.96 22.81 -6.21
CA PHE A 175 -8.35 22.73 -6.65
C PHE A 175 -9.29 22.82 -5.45
#